data_345b357775cf38619f13b81312804a8e
#
_entry.id   345b357775cf38619f13b81312804a8e
#
_cell.length_a   1.000
_cell.length_b   1.000
_cell.length_c   1.000
_cell.angle_alpha   90.00
_cell.angle_beta   90.00
_cell.angle_gamma   90.00
#
_symmetry.space_group_name_H-M   'P 1'
#
loop_
_entity.id
_entity.type
_entity.pdbx_description
1 polymer ?
#
loop_
_entity_poly.entity_id
_entity_poly.type
_entity_poly.pdbx_seq_one_letter_code
_entity_poly.pdbx_strand_id
1 'polypeptide(L)'
;MNTLMPTEPELHAYVDGELDAARRAQIDALVASHPELAREVDAIRHDMQRLRASLEPPPADTPARLDPFRIRRGLRDRARHRVAVAASLVMALALGGVGGWQGRDMALRQTYLPMADAMSAYRLFAAGDAAQMVDVRASDARDLQVWLDRHFVQPAPLPDFSAHGFRPVGGRLMSTEQGPAAMILYRNPQAQAIVYYVRPSGALHLRNGARTEGNLMAQYWRNGRYLYAVVTPTDIPSARPVQQAVDPGRT
;
A
#
# COMPACT_ATOMS: atom_id res chain seq x y z
N MET A 1 -10.35 -6.58 78.66
CA MET A 1 -11.05 -6.59 77.35
C MET A 1 -12.53 -6.41 77.67
N ASN A 2 -13.07 -5.25 77.36
CA ASN A 2 -14.45 -4.90 77.66
C ASN A 2 -15.37 -5.63 76.64
N THR A 3 -15.87 -6.80 77.04
CA THR A 3 -16.78 -7.59 76.14
C THR A 3 -18.15 -6.95 76.24
N LEU A 4 -18.41 -5.95 75.35
CA LEU A 4 -19.72 -5.35 75.26
C LEU A 4 -20.72 -6.42 74.83
N MET A 5 -21.83 -6.54 75.55
CA MET A 5 -22.97 -7.38 75.18
C MET A 5 -23.43 -6.99 73.76
N PRO A 6 -23.72 -7.96 72.87
CA PRO A 6 -24.18 -7.68 71.53
C PRO A 6 -25.54 -6.97 71.57
N THR A 7 -25.71 -6.01 70.67
CA THR A 7 -27.00 -5.33 70.45
C THR A 7 -27.92 -6.18 69.62
N GLU A 8 -29.22 -5.92 69.66
CA GLU A 8 -30.24 -6.64 68.89
C GLU A 8 -29.88 -6.62 67.35
N PRO A 9 -29.47 -5.51 66.72
CA PRO A 9 -29.04 -5.53 65.34
C PRO A 9 -27.81 -6.43 65.06
N GLU A 10 -26.88 -6.51 66.05
CA GLU A 10 -25.72 -7.40 65.91
C GLU A 10 -26.12 -8.88 66.03
N LEU A 11 -27.13 -9.22 66.79
CA LEU A 11 -27.65 -10.57 66.88
C LEU A 11 -28.34 -10.99 65.54
N HIS A 12 -29.08 -10.07 64.92
CA HIS A 12 -29.64 -10.30 63.59
C HIS A 12 -28.52 -10.48 62.52
N ALA A 13 -27.50 -9.59 62.51
CA ALA A 13 -26.35 -9.71 61.61
C ALA A 13 -25.56 -11.01 61.85
N TYR A 14 -25.47 -11.47 63.10
CA TYR A 14 -24.85 -12.74 63.43
C TYR A 14 -25.63 -13.94 62.85
N VAL A 15 -26.94 -13.93 62.97
CA VAL A 15 -27.81 -15.01 62.42
C VAL A 15 -27.78 -14.98 60.87
N ASP A 16 -27.72 -13.80 60.27
CA ASP A 16 -27.67 -13.64 58.81
C ASP A 16 -26.27 -13.93 58.23
N GLY A 17 -25.24 -14.02 59.11
CA GLY A 17 -23.88 -14.31 58.69
C GLY A 17 -23.13 -13.10 58.11
N GLU A 18 -23.59 -11.88 58.39
CA GLU A 18 -23.05 -10.62 57.87
C GLU A 18 -21.95 -9.99 58.76
N LEU A 19 -21.64 -10.61 59.90
CA LEU A 19 -20.56 -10.14 60.77
C LEU A 19 -19.18 -10.58 60.26
N ASP A 20 -18.18 -9.73 60.57
CA ASP A 20 -16.79 -10.10 60.37
C ASP A 20 -16.36 -11.27 61.27
N ALA A 21 -15.28 -11.97 60.89
CA ALA A 21 -14.85 -13.20 61.55
C ALA A 21 -14.44 -12.97 63.01
N ALA A 22 -13.87 -11.81 63.37
CA ALA A 22 -13.41 -11.50 64.69
C ALA A 22 -14.59 -11.23 65.63
N ARG A 23 -15.57 -10.44 65.16
CA ARG A 23 -16.78 -10.14 65.95
C ARG A 23 -17.67 -11.36 66.10
N ARG A 24 -17.77 -12.19 65.04
CA ARG A 24 -18.49 -13.46 65.09
C ARG A 24 -17.96 -14.41 66.17
N ALA A 25 -16.63 -14.59 66.21
CA ALA A 25 -16.00 -15.43 67.28
C ALA A 25 -16.25 -14.91 68.67
N GLN A 26 -16.31 -13.57 68.87
CA GLN A 26 -16.65 -12.98 70.15
C GLN A 26 -18.10 -13.28 70.53
N ILE A 27 -19.04 -13.18 69.68
CA ILE A 27 -20.46 -13.49 69.88
C ILE A 27 -20.65 -14.98 70.13
N ASP A 28 -19.95 -15.86 69.40
CA ASP A 28 -19.96 -17.31 69.64
C ASP A 28 -19.54 -17.65 71.06
N ALA A 29 -18.47 -17.00 71.57
CA ALA A 29 -18.01 -17.20 72.92
C ALA A 29 -19.02 -16.68 74.00
N LEU A 30 -19.71 -15.56 73.70
CA LEU A 30 -20.75 -15.01 74.53
C LEU A 30 -21.99 -15.87 74.61
N VAL A 31 -22.46 -16.36 73.47
CA VAL A 31 -23.60 -17.30 73.35
C VAL A 31 -23.33 -18.60 74.06
N ALA A 32 -22.07 -19.11 74.03
CA ALA A 32 -21.67 -20.31 74.78
C ALA A 32 -21.68 -20.12 76.28
N SER A 33 -21.43 -18.89 76.79
CA SER A 33 -21.30 -18.57 78.21
C SER A 33 -22.58 -18.00 78.81
N HIS A 34 -23.53 -17.51 78.00
CA HIS A 34 -24.76 -16.86 78.46
C HIS A 34 -26.01 -17.56 77.91
N PRO A 35 -26.71 -18.41 78.69
CA PRO A 35 -27.86 -19.17 78.19
C PRO A 35 -29.07 -18.31 77.77
N GLU A 36 -29.16 -17.10 78.30
CA GLU A 36 -30.19 -16.12 77.92
C GLU A 36 -29.97 -15.63 76.45
N LEU A 37 -28.73 -15.29 76.14
CA LEU A 37 -28.35 -14.86 74.77
C LEU A 37 -28.53 -16.00 73.75
N ALA A 38 -28.22 -17.22 74.21
CA ALA A 38 -28.47 -18.40 73.39
C ALA A 38 -29.96 -18.55 72.96
N ARG A 39 -30.87 -18.37 73.98
CA ARG A 39 -32.32 -18.43 73.74
C ARG A 39 -32.79 -17.33 72.80
N GLU A 40 -32.22 -16.12 72.89
CA GLU A 40 -32.56 -15.00 72.01
C GLU A 40 -32.14 -15.29 70.54
N VAL A 41 -30.91 -15.76 70.32
CA VAL A 41 -30.39 -16.17 69.03
C VAL A 41 -31.25 -17.30 68.39
N ASP A 42 -31.64 -18.29 69.21
CA ASP A 42 -32.49 -19.38 68.76
C ASP A 42 -33.91 -18.91 68.43
N ALA A 43 -34.46 -17.94 69.13
CA ALA A 43 -35.72 -17.31 68.79
C ALA A 43 -35.67 -16.61 67.45
N ILE A 44 -34.63 -15.81 67.20
CA ILE A 44 -34.42 -15.13 65.93
C ILE A 44 -34.28 -16.14 64.76
N ARG A 45 -33.51 -17.22 64.98
CA ARG A 45 -33.39 -18.30 63.96
C ARG A 45 -34.71 -18.97 63.66
N HIS A 46 -35.52 -19.25 64.72
CA HIS A 46 -36.82 -19.89 64.57
C HIS A 46 -37.78 -18.99 63.79
N ASP A 47 -37.86 -17.72 64.09
CA ASP A 47 -38.72 -16.77 63.42
C ASP A 47 -38.31 -16.62 61.97
N MET A 48 -36.99 -16.57 61.66
CA MET A 48 -36.50 -16.56 60.27
C MET A 48 -36.90 -17.83 59.52
N GLN A 49 -36.77 -19.00 60.15
CA GLN A 49 -37.20 -20.26 59.51
C GLN A 49 -38.71 -20.29 59.23
N ARG A 50 -39.55 -19.80 60.17
CA ARG A 50 -40.99 -19.66 59.99
C ARG A 50 -41.31 -18.71 58.82
N LEU A 51 -40.63 -17.59 58.75
CA LEU A 51 -40.80 -16.62 57.67
C LEU A 51 -40.43 -17.25 56.30
N ARG A 52 -39.28 -17.94 56.26
CA ARG A 52 -38.88 -18.67 55.06
C ARG A 52 -39.83 -19.76 54.64
N ALA A 53 -40.45 -20.49 55.59
CA ALA A 53 -41.42 -21.52 55.34
C ALA A 53 -42.78 -20.95 54.84
N SER A 54 -43.11 -19.71 55.25
CA SER A 54 -44.31 -19.01 54.77
C SER A 54 -44.17 -18.36 53.38
N LEU A 55 -42.93 -18.17 52.92
CA LEU A 55 -42.68 -17.66 51.57
C LEU A 55 -42.82 -18.79 50.54
N GLU A 56 -43.59 -18.55 49.51
CA GLU A 56 -43.75 -19.49 48.38
C GLU A 56 -42.37 -19.67 47.73
N PRO A 57 -41.91 -20.92 47.48
CA PRO A 57 -40.62 -21.11 46.81
C PRO A 57 -40.65 -20.42 45.44
N PRO A 58 -39.58 -19.75 45.08
CA PRO A 58 -39.49 -19.10 43.76
C PRO A 58 -39.79 -20.16 42.69
N PRO A 59 -40.54 -19.79 41.61
CA PRO A 59 -40.89 -20.73 40.54
C PRO A 59 -39.62 -21.42 40.01
N ALA A 60 -39.65 -22.76 39.97
CA ALA A 60 -38.53 -23.61 39.58
C ALA A 60 -37.98 -23.31 38.17
N ASP A 61 -38.80 -22.67 37.35
CA ASP A 61 -38.43 -22.26 35.97
C ASP A 61 -37.96 -20.80 35.93
N THR A 62 -36.70 -20.60 36.15
CA THR A 62 -36.07 -19.32 35.78
C THR A 62 -36.22 -19.15 34.27
N PRO A 63 -36.86 -18.04 33.79
CA PRO A 63 -36.98 -17.83 32.35
C PRO A 63 -35.65 -17.98 31.67
N ALA A 64 -35.55 -18.78 30.60
CA ALA A 64 -34.31 -19.12 29.92
C ALA A 64 -33.50 -17.87 29.45
N ARG A 65 -34.16 -16.71 29.39
CA ARG A 65 -33.53 -15.40 29.11
C ARG A 65 -32.73 -14.82 30.27
N LEU A 66 -32.95 -15.29 31.51
CA LEU A 66 -32.27 -14.85 32.72
C LEU A 66 -31.22 -15.84 33.21
N ASP A 67 -30.97 -16.93 32.45
CA ASP A 67 -29.92 -17.89 32.74
C ASP A 67 -28.54 -17.24 32.63
N PRO A 68 -27.75 -17.12 33.70
CA PRO A 68 -26.44 -16.50 33.70
C PRO A 68 -25.44 -17.16 32.74
N PHE A 69 -25.58 -18.48 32.52
CA PHE A 69 -24.71 -19.22 31.60
C PHE A 69 -25.02 -18.86 30.14
N ARG A 70 -26.26 -18.68 29.79
CA ARG A 70 -26.71 -18.25 28.45
C ARG A 70 -26.30 -16.80 28.17
N ILE A 71 -26.45 -15.92 29.14
CA ILE A 71 -26.05 -14.51 29.03
C ILE A 71 -24.53 -14.41 28.83
N ARG A 72 -23.73 -15.12 29.65
CA ARG A 72 -22.26 -15.14 29.50
C ARG A 72 -21.81 -15.74 28.16
N ARG A 73 -22.48 -16.78 27.69
CA ARG A 73 -22.19 -17.39 26.40
C ARG A 73 -22.49 -16.42 25.25
N GLY A 74 -23.66 -15.77 25.26
CA GLY A 74 -24.04 -14.77 24.26
C GLY A 74 -23.09 -13.55 24.22
N LEU A 75 -22.56 -13.10 25.37
CA LEU A 75 -21.57 -12.02 25.43
C LEU A 75 -20.22 -12.46 24.84
N ARG A 76 -19.78 -13.69 25.12
CA ARG A 76 -18.53 -14.25 24.55
C ARG A 76 -18.62 -14.43 23.05
N ASP A 77 -19.75 -14.89 22.56
CA ASP A 77 -19.95 -15.10 21.11
C ASP A 77 -19.99 -13.77 20.35
N ARG A 78 -20.66 -12.76 20.92
CA ARG A 78 -20.63 -11.39 20.35
C ARG A 78 -19.23 -10.77 20.38
N ALA A 79 -18.47 -11.00 21.45
CA ALA A 79 -17.07 -10.52 21.53
C ALA A 79 -16.18 -11.22 20.48
N ARG A 80 -16.33 -12.56 20.34
CA ARG A 80 -15.60 -13.33 19.30
C ARG A 80 -15.95 -12.88 17.89
N HIS A 81 -17.23 -12.63 17.61
CA HIS A 81 -17.64 -12.10 16.30
C HIS A 81 -17.04 -10.73 16.01
N ARG A 82 -17.03 -9.82 16.99
CA ARG A 82 -16.40 -8.49 16.82
C ARG A 82 -14.90 -8.60 16.57
N VAL A 83 -14.20 -9.46 17.29
CA VAL A 83 -12.76 -9.72 17.09
C VAL A 83 -12.52 -10.38 15.73
N ALA A 84 -13.33 -11.32 15.30
CA ALA A 84 -13.22 -11.97 13.99
C ALA A 84 -13.43 -10.96 12.84
N VAL A 85 -14.43 -10.08 12.96
CA VAL A 85 -14.67 -9.02 11.96
C VAL A 85 -13.52 -8.02 11.93
N ALA A 86 -13.02 -7.60 13.10
CA ALA A 86 -11.87 -6.69 13.16
C ALA A 86 -10.61 -7.34 12.57
N ALA A 87 -10.34 -8.60 12.87
CA ALA A 87 -9.22 -9.35 12.32
C ALA A 87 -9.31 -9.53 10.79
N SER A 88 -10.51 -9.82 10.27
CA SER A 88 -10.72 -9.92 8.82
C SER A 88 -10.52 -8.58 8.11
N LEU A 89 -10.93 -7.47 8.72
CA LEU A 89 -10.73 -6.13 8.17
C LEU A 89 -9.24 -5.74 8.12
N VAL A 90 -8.51 -6.04 9.20
CA VAL A 90 -7.05 -5.82 9.27
C VAL A 90 -6.32 -6.68 8.23
N MET A 91 -6.74 -7.95 8.09
CA MET A 91 -6.18 -8.85 7.09
C MET A 91 -6.46 -8.37 5.66
N ALA A 92 -7.69 -7.90 5.38
CA ALA A 92 -8.07 -7.33 4.08
C ALA A 92 -7.27 -6.05 3.77
N LEU A 93 -7.05 -5.17 4.76
CA LEU A 93 -6.22 -3.97 4.60
C LEU A 93 -4.74 -4.31 4.39
N ALA A 94 -4.21 -5.30 5.11
CA ALA A 94 -2.84 -5.75 4.94
C ALA A 94 -2.61 -6.40 3.56
N LEU A 95 -3.49 -7.29 3.15
CA LEU A 95 -3.42 -7.95 1.83
C LEU A 95 -3.70 -6.95 0.69
N GLY A 96 -4.68 -6.06 0.86
CA GLY A 96 -5.01 -5.01 -0.10
C GLY A 96 -3.92 -3.94 -0.22
N GLY A 97 -3.33 -3.52 0.90
CA GLY A 97 -2.26 -2.53 0.93
C GLY A 97 -0.96 -3.04 0.32
N VAL A 98 -0.51 -4.23 0.73
CA VAL A 98 0.72 -4.84 0.20
C VAL A 98 0.50 -5.32 -1.24
N GLY A 99 -0.64 -5.98 -1.51
CA GLY A 99 -0.97 -6.46 -2.86
C GLY A 99 -1.23 -5.32 -3.84
N GLY A 100 -1.86 -4.24 -3.40
CA GLY A 100 -2.10 -3.05 -4.21
C GLY A 100 -0.82 -2.28 -4.53
N TRP A 101 0.10 -2.16 -3.57
CA TRP A 101 1.38 -1.50 -3.82
C TRP A 101 2.29 -2.33 -4.74
N GLN A 102 2.43 -3.63 -4.50
CA GLN A 102 3.19 -4.52 -5.39
C GLN A 102 2.53 -4.69 -6.77
N GLY A 103 1.19 -4.75 -6.81
CA GLY A 103 0.44 -4.81 -8.06
C GLY A 103 0.59 -3.55 -8.90
N ARG A 104 0.62 -2.36 -8.27
CA ARG A 104 0.91 -1.08 -8.94
C ARG A 104 2.32 -1.06 -9.51
N ASP A 105 3.33 -1.51 -8.76
CA ASP A 105 4.72 -1.56 -9.22
C ASP A 105 4.88 -2.54 -10.39
N MET A 106 4.18 -3.66 -10.35
CA MET A 106 4.18 -4.66 -11.42
C MET A 106 3.43 -4.16 -12.67
N ALA A 107 2.28 -3.51 -12.49
CA ALA A 107 1.52 -2.88 -13.58
C ALA A 107 2.31 -1.73 -14.23
N LEU A 108 2.97 -0.90 -13.44
CA LEU A 108 3.85 0.17 -13.95
C LEU A 108 5.06 -0.40 -14.70
N ARG A 109 5.66 -1.50 -14.23
CA ARG A 109 6.77 -2.18 -14.92
C ARG A 109 6.33 -2.84 -16.22
N GLN A 110 5.11 -3.36 -16.30
CA GLN A 110 4.55 -3.92 -17.55
C GLN A 110 4.15 -2.82 -18.53
N THR A 111 3.86 -1.61 -18.06
CA THR A 111 3.48 -0.47 -18.93
C THR A 111 4.71 0.30 -19.44
N TYR A 112 5.90 0.04 -18.89
CA TYR A 112 7.15 0.60 -19.40
C TYR A 112 7.59 -0.14 -20.67
N LEU A 113 6.89 0.19 -21.75
CA LEU A 113 7.28 -0.27 -23.07
C LEU A 113 8.63 0.40 -23.44
N PRO A 114 9.67 -0.37 -23.79
CA PRO A 114 10.96 0.20 -24.12
C PRO A 114 10.85 1.29 -25.17
N MET A 115 11.40 2.47 -24.91
CA MET A 115 11.42 3.61 -25.83
C MET A 115 10.03 4.12 -26.30
N ALA A 116 8.97 3.95 -25.46
CA ALA A 116 7.67 4.54 -25.74
C ALA A 116 7.73 6.07 -25.83
N ASP A 117 8.58 6.68 -25.00
CA ASP A 117 8.90 8.11 -24.99
C ASP A 117 9.54 8.57 -26.30
N ALA A 118 10.50 7.82 -26.85
CA ALA A 118 11.11 8.11 -28.14
C ALA A 118 10.12 8.01 -29.29
N MET A 119 9.25 7.00 -29.28
CA MET A 119 8.18 6.86 -30.27
C MET A 119 7.14 7.97 -30.18
N SER A 120 6.78 8.38 -28.96
CA SER A 120 5.89 9.52 -28.73
C SER A 120 6.50 10.81 -29.21
N ALA A 121 7.80 11.01 -28.97
CA ALA A 121 8.54 12.15 -29.52
C ALA A 121 8.49 12.18 -31.05
N TYR A 122 8.68 11.04 -31.70
CA TYR A 122 8.52 10.95 -33.17
C TYR A 122 7.12 11.36 -33.62
N ARG A 123 6.07 10.82 -33.00
CA ARG A 123 4.67 11.11 -33.39
C ARG A 123 4.33 12.58 -33.21
N LEU A 124 4.82 13.20 -32.15
CA LEU A 124 4.52 14.61 -31.84
C LEU A 124 5.31 15.59 -32.74
N PHE A 125 6.59 15.27 -33.04
CA PHE A 125 7.50 16.25 -33.58
C PHE A 125 7.95 15.96 -35.00
N ALA A 126 7.89 14.72 -35.49
CA ALA A 126 8.30 14.36 -36.83
C ALA A 126 7.18 14.53 -37.87
N ALA A 127 5.90 14.47 -37.43
CA ALA A 127 4.74 14.52 -38.34
C ALA A 127 4.29 15.94 -38.72
N GLY A 128 4.77 16.99 -38.02
CA GLY A 128 4.38 18.38 -38.25
C GLY A 128 5.43 19.24 -38.99
N ASP A 129 5.18 20.56 -39.04
CA ASP A 129 6.19 21.51 -39.51
C ASP A 129 7.34 21.61 -38.45
N ALA A 130 8.27 20.68 -38.60
CA ALA A 130 9.33 20.42 -37.62
C ALA A 130 10.26 21.63 -37.40
N ALA A 131 10.27 22.57 -38.33
CA ALA A 131 11.10 23.77 -38.19
C ALA A 131 10.64 24.69 -37.09
N GLN A 132 9.38 24.56 -36.63
CA GLN A 132 8.82 25.36 -35.53
C GLN A 132 8.88 24.63 -34.17
N MET A 133 9.19 23.34 -34.15
CA MET A 133 9.12 22.50 -32.96
C MET A 133 10.47 22.09 -32.36
N VAL A 134 11.58 22.64 -32.84
CA VAL A 134 12.92 22.41 -32.28
C VAL A 134 13.38 23.61 -31.44
N ASP A 135 14.08 23.35 -30.34
CA ASP A 135 14.62 24.40 -29.46
C ASP A 135 15.87 25.02 -30.08
N VAL A 136 16.64 24.23 -30.83
CA VAL A 136 17.80 24.67 -31.57
C VAL A 136 17.69 24.18 -33.01
N ARG A 137 17.89 25.11 -33.95
CA ARG A 137 18.02 24.78 -35.40
C ARG A 137 19.48 24.71 -35.74
N ALA A 138 19.87 23.64 -36.37
CA ALA A 138 21.20 23.51 -36.93
C ALA A 138 21.14 22.52 -38.09
N SER A 139 21.74 22.90 -39.19
CA SER A 139 21.92 22.07 -40.36
C SER A 139 23.23 21.29 -40.37
N ASP A 140 24.09 21.54 -39.36
CA ASP A 140 25.34 20.83 -39.15
C ASP A 140 25.27 19.97 -37.87
N ALA A 141 25.71 18.71 -37.99
CA ALA A 141 25.80 17.77 -36.88
C ALA A 141 26.76 18.26 -35.78
N ARG A 142 27.76 19.06 -36.12
CA ARG A 142 28.70 19.61 -35.12
C ARG A 142 28.04 20.58 -34.15
N ASP A 143 27.19 21.47 -34.65
CA ASP A 143 26.48 22.43 -33.80
C ASP A 143 25.51 21.72 -32.86
N LEU A 144 24.87 20.69 -33.35
CA LEU A 144 23.98 19.84 -32.52
C LEU A 144 24.76 19.01 -31.51
N GLN A 145 25.96 18.54 -31.86
CA GLN A 145 26.82 17.86 -30.89
C GLN A 145 27.22 18.79 -29.76
N VAL A 146 27.66 20.02 -30.11
CA VAL A 146 28.01 21.04 -29.09
C VAL A 146 26.82 21.38 -28.19
N TRP A 147 25.62 21.46 -28.78
CA TRP A 147 24.41 21.67 -28.02
C TRP A 147 24.12 20.48 -27.11
N LEU A 148 24.26 19.25 -27.59
CA LEU A 148 24.07 18.03 -26.81
C LEU A 148 25.06 17.93 -25.66
N ASP A 149 26.33 18.25 -25.89
CA ASP A 149 27.43 18.24 -24.88
C ASP A 149 27.22 19.27 -23.75
N ARG A 150 26.45 20.32 -24.00
CA ARG A 150 26.08 21.30 -22.95
C ARG A 150 25.01 20.76 -21.99
N HIS A 151 24.20 19.79 -22.41
CA HIS A 151 23.07 19.29 -21.64
C HIS A 151 23.30 17.88 -21.09
N PHE A 152 24.25 17.13 -21.68
CA PHE A 152 24.58 15.77 -21.31
C PHE A 152 26.08 15.61 -21.05
N VAL A 153 26.44 14.82 -20.04
CA VAL A 153 27.83 14.60 -19.70
C VAL A 153 28.40 13.49 -20.58
N GLN A 154 29.26 13.84 -21.52
CA GLN A 154 29.90 12.90 -22.47
C GLN A 154 28.88 12.02 -23.22
N PRO A 155 27.91 12.60 -23.95
CA PRO A 155 27.03 11.83 -24.78
C PRO A 155 27.79 11.18 -25.94
N ALA A 156 27.25 10.11 -26.51
CA ALA A 156 27.83 9.54 -27.71
C ALA A 156 27.78 10.55 -28.88
N PRO A 157 28.71 10.47 -29.82
CA PRO A 157 28.65 11.27 -31.04
C PRO A 157 27.37 11.06 -31.79
N LEU A 158 26.84 12.15 -32.36
CA LEU A 158 25.65 12.07 -33.21
C LEU A 158 25.94 11.23 -34.45
N PRO A 159 25.05 10.28 -34.81
CA PRO A 159 25.23 9.47 -35.96
C PRO A 159 25.07 10.32 -37.23
N ASP A 160 25.93 10.07 -38.24
CA ASP A 160 25.83 10.66 -39.54
C ASP A 160 24.98 9.77 -40.47
N PHE A 161 23.81 10.28 -40.85
CA PHE A 161 22.89 9.63 -41.78
C PHE A 161 22.90 10.26 -43.19
N SER A 162 23.87 11.13 -43.45
CA SER A 162 23.96 11.82 -44.77
C SER A 162 24.12 10.87 -45.95
N ALA A 163 24.86 9.75 -45.76
CA ALA A 163 24.98 8.69 -46.74
C ALA A 163 23.62 8.03 -47.10
N HIS A 164 22.65 8.13 -46.20
CA HIS A 164 21.29 7.62 -46.38
C HIS A 164 20.30 8.73 -46.76
N GLY A 165 20.80 9.93 -47.07
CA GLY A 165 20.01 11.08 -47.48
C GLY A 165 19.36 11.87 -46.34
N PHE A 166 19.61 11.55 -45.06
CA PHE A 166 19.03 12.25 -43.94
C PHE A 166 20.03 13.25 -43.34
N ARG A 167 19.59 14.50 -43.25
CA ARG A 167 20.38 15.58 -42.63
C ARG A 167 19.72 16.07 -41.33
N PRO A 168 20.52 16.49 -40.31
CA PRO A 168 19.94 17.04 -39.12
C PRO A 168 19.23 18.35 -39.38
N VAL A 169 18.11 18.58 -38.73
CA VAL A 169 17.27 19.79 -38.81
C VAL A 169 17.34 20.59 -37.53
N GLY A 170 17.46 19.92 -36.41
CA GLY A 170 17.54 20.56 -35.09
C GLY A 170 17.32 19.59 -33.95
N GLY A 171 17.45 20.13 -32.75
CA GLY A 171 17.31 19.38 -31.51
C GLY A 171 16.29 20.00 -30.57
N ARG A 172 15.73 19.15 -29.69
CA ARG A 172 14.81 19.55 -28.63
C ARG A 172 15.08 18.82 -27.34
N LEU A 173 15.04 19.56 -26.22
CA LEU A 173 15.04 18.97 -24.90
C LEU A 173 13.63 18.58 -24.46
N MET A 174 13.53 17.48 -23.76
CA MET A 174 12.29 16.98 -23.21
C MET A 174 12.52 16.51 -21.77
N SER A 175 11.49 16.57 -20.96
CA SER A 175 11.52 16.02 -19.59
C SER A 175 10.97 14.61 -19.63
N THR A 176 11.68 13.67 -18.98
CA THR A 176 11.23 12.30 -18.77
C THR A 176 11.31 11.97 -17.28
N GLU A 177 10.71 10.86 -16.87
CA GLU A 177 10.78 10.39 -15.49
C GLU A 177 12.23 10.04 -15.04
N GLN A 178 13.11 9.72 -16.02
CA GLN A 178 14.50 9.38 -15.76
C GLN A 178 15.43 10.61 -15.80
N GLY A 179 14.88 11.79 -16.10
CA GLY A 179 15.62 13.05 -16.23
C GLY A 179 15.49 13.67 -17.61
N PRO A 180 16.34 14.66 -17.94
CA PRO A 180 16.29 15.32 -19.23
C PRO A 180 16.64 14.34 -20.36
N ALA A 181 15.86 14.41 -21.44
CA ALA A 181 16.10 13.70 -22.68
C ALA A 181 16.27 14.69 -23.82
N ALA A 182 16.97 14.29 -24.86
CA ALA A 182 17.07 15.06 -26.09
C ALA A 182 16.63 14.23 -27.28
N MET A 183 15.99 14.92 -28.21
CA MET A 183 15.68 14.37 -29.51
C MET A 183 16.35 15.23 -30.58
N ILE A 184 16.95 14.59 -31.57
CA ILE A 184 17.51 15.21 -32.77
C ILE A 184 16.70 14.75 -33.99
N LEU A 185 16.15 15.69 -34.69
CA LEU A 185 15.35 15.43 -35.90
C LEU A 185 16.22 15.46 -37.10
N TYR A 186 16.14 14.43 -37.95
CA TYR A 186 16.74 14.36 -39.25
C TYR A 186 15.65 14.30 -40.31
N ARG A 187 15.91 14.93 -41.46
CA ARG A 187 14.98 14.90 -42.60
C ARG A 187 15.74 14.64 -43.94
N ASN A 188 15.06 14.00 -44.84
CA ASN A 188 15.52 13.87 -46.22
C ASN A 188 14.84 14.92 -47.14
N PRO A 189 15.26 15.05 -48.40
CA PRO A 189 14.64 15.99 -49.35
C PRO A 189 13.15 15.76 -49.61
N GLN A 190 12.65 14.56 -49.34
CA GLN A 190 11.23 14.21 -49.45
C GLN A 190 10.44 14.54 -48.17
N ALA A 191 11.01 15.31 -47.28
CA ALA A 191 10.44 15.69 -45.98
C ALA A 191 10.15 14.51 -45.04
N GLN A 192 10.66 13.32 -45.33
CA GLN A 192 10.55 12.17 -44.44
C GLN A 192 11.51 12.34 -43.27
N ALA A 193 11.08 11.94 -42.08
CA ALA A 193 11.78 12.19 -40.84
C ALA A 193 12.24 10.89 -40.15
N ILE A 194 13.37 10.99 -39.47
CA ILE A 194 13.83 10.03 -38.47
C ILE A 194 14.24 10.79 -37.25
N VAL A 195 14.16 10.16 -36.06
CA VAL A 195 14.50 10.77 -34.79
C VAL A 195 15.60 9.98 -34.11
N TYR A 196 16.69 10.67 -33.76
CA TYR A 196 17.67 10.19 -32.81
C TYR A 196 17.30 10.70 -31.43
N TYR A 197 17.29 9.81 -30.45
CA TYR A 197 16.83 10.07 -29.11
C TYR A 197 17.86 9.64 -28.07
N VAL A 198 18.09 10.46 -27.05
CA VAL A 198 18.98 10.15 -25.95
C VAL A 198 18.33 10.52 -24.63
N ARG A 199 18.45 9.65 -23.64
CA ARG A 199 18.02 9.90 -22.26
C ARG A 199 18.88 9.16 -21.24
N PRO A 200 18.87 9.54 -19.95
CA PRO A 200 19.51 8.76 -18.90
C PRO A 200 18.96 7.33 -18.87
N SER A 201 19.83 6.35 -18.58
CA SER A 201 19.43 4.95 -18.52
C SER A 201 18.53 4.62 -17.31
N GLY A 202 18.54 5.46 -16.27
CA GLY A 202 17.82 5.21 -15.04
C GLY A 202 18.19 3.87 -14.40
N ALA A 203 17.30 3.35 -13.56
CA ALA A 203 17.44 2.03 -12.93
C ALA A 203 17.08 0.86 -13.86
N LEU A 204 16.53 1.12 -15.04
CA LEU A 204 16.11 0.09 -15.99
C LEU A 204 17.30 -0.45 -16.77
N HIS A 205 17.58 -1.75 -16.61
CA HIS A 205 18.57 -2.46 -17.39
C HIS A 205 17.95 -2.97 -18.69
N LEU A 206 17.70 -2.04 -19.62
CA LEU A 206 17.25 -2.41 -20.94
C LEU A 206 18.43 -3.00 -21.74
N ARG A 207 18.24 -4.18 -22.30
CA ARG A 207 19.14 -4.77 -23.29
C ARG A 207 18.98 -4.03 -24.61
N ASN A 208 20.06 -4.01 -25.40
CA ASN A 208 19.99 -3.51 -26.78
C ASN A 208 18.90 -4.29 -27.55
N GLY A 209 18.16 -3.61 -28.40
CA GLY A 209 17.05 -4.27 -29.11
C GLY A 209 16.32 -3.34 -30.06
N ALA A 210 15.27 -3.89 -30.64
CA ALA A 210 14.35 -3.15 -31.48
C ALA A 210 12.90 -3.40 -31.03
N ARG A 211 12.06 -2.39 -31.19
CA ARG A 211 10.63 -2.46 -30.92
C ARG A 211 9.88 -1.82 -32.07
N THR A 212 8.85 -2.51 -32.54
CA THR A 212 7.92 -1.98 -33.54
C THR A 212 6.57 -1.70 -32.90
N GLU A 213 5.99 -0.56 -33.19
CA GLU A 213 4.65 -0.16 -32.78
C GLU A 213 3.96 0.64 -33.84
N GLY A 214 2.91 0.05 -34.44
CA GLY A 214 2.27 0.59 -35.63
C GLY A 214 3.24 0.63 -36.79
N ASN A 215 3.39 1.80 -37.44
CA ASN A 215 4.33 2.03 -38.53
C ASN A 215 5.70 2.56 -38.08
N LEU A 216 6.03 2.49 -36.78
CA LEU A 216 7.32 2.95 -36.29
C LEU A 216 8.14 1.80 -35.72
N MET A 217 9.45 1.88 -35.97
CA MET A 217 10.46 1.02 -35.37
C MET A 217 11.43 1.89 -34.55
N ALA A 218 11.62 1.56 -33.26
CA ALA A 218 12.65 2.11 -32.44
C ALA A 218 13.74 1.05 -32.23
N GLN A 219 14.94 1.34 -32.71
CA GLN A 219 16.14 0.57 -32.40
C GLN A 219 16.89 1.28 -31.29
N TYR A 220 17.23 0.57 -30.22
CA TYR A 220 17.78 1.19 -29.03
C TYR A 220 18.94 0.38 -28.47
N TRP A 221 19.89 1.13 -27.90
CA TRP A 221 21.08 0.57 -27.27
C TRP A 221 21.51 1.42 -26.08
N ARG A 222 22.30 0.82 -25.22
CA ARG A 222 22.92 1.49 -24.09
C ARG A 222 24.37 1.79 -24.40
N ASN A 223 24.79 3.03 -24.13
CA ASN A 223 26.19 3.41 -24.13
C ASN A 223 26.46 4.25 -22.87
N GLY A 224 27.27 3.72 -21.96
CA GLY A 224 27.58 4.36 -20.69
C GLY A 224 26.32 4.56 -19.83
N ARG A 225 26.09 5.80 -19.44
CA ARG A 225 24.96 6.22 -18.58
C ARG A 225 23.69 6.58 -19.32
N TYR A 226 23.71 6.49 -20.66
CA TYR A 226 22.57 6.87 -21.49
C TYR A 226 22.03 5.70 -22.29
N LEU A 227 20.74 5.81 -22.57
CA LEU A 227 20.03 5.00 -23.55
C LEU A 227 19.81 5.86 -24.80
N TYR A 228 20.12 5.29 -25.93
CA TYR A 228 19.98 5.89 -27.23
C TYR A 228 18.92 5.12 -28.02
N ALA A 229 18.21 5.82 -28.85
CA ALA A 229 17.33 5.18 -29.83
C ALA A 229 17.32 5.93 -31.15
N VAL A 230 17.11 5.17 -32.24
CA VAL A 230 16.73 5.71 -33.51
C VAL A 230 15.32 5.23 -33.84
N VAL A 231 14.42 6.18 -34.04
CA VAL A 231 13.03 5.91 -34.41
C VAL A 231 12.87 6.20 -35.91
N THR A 232 12.45 5.19 -36.63
CA THR A 232 12.25 5.24 -38.09
C THR A 232 10.86 4.73 -38.45
N PRO A 233 10.22 5.28 -39.47
CA PRO A 233 9.03 4.67 -40.04
C PRO A 233 9.37 3.38 -40.78
N THR A 234 8.48 2.39 -40.70
CA THR A 234 8.66 1.07 -41.34
C THR A 234 8.11 1.04 -42.77
N ASP A 235 7.22 1.97 -43.09
CA ASP A 235 6.57 2.12 -44.38
C ASP A 235 7.39 2.96 -45.39
N ILE A 236 8.50 3.55 -44.95
CA ILE A 236 9.36 4.40 -45.78
C ILE A 236 10.60 3.62 -46.24
N PRO A 237 10.76 3.34 -47.53
CA PRO A 237 11.91 2.58 -48.02
C PRO A 237 13.25 3.23 -47.72
N SER A 238 13.35 4.57 -47.77
CA SER A 238 14.58 5.32 -47.46
C SER A 238 15.06 5.20 -45.99
N ALA A 239 14.18 4.78 -45.09
CA ALA A 239 14.55 4.54 -43.70
C ALA A 239 15.21 3.16 -43.47
N ARG A 240 15.01 2.19 -44.35
CA ARG A 240 15.59 0.83 -44.24
C ARG A 240 17.12 0.82 -44.13
N PRO A 241 17.88 1.57 -44.94
CA PRO A 241 19.32 1.62 -44.82
C PRO A 241 19.78 2.17 -43.43
N VAL A 242 19.03 3.14 -42.90
CA VAL A 242 19.30 3.66 -41.52
C VAL A 242 19.05 2.58 -40.49
N GLN A 243 17.96 1.81 -40.59
CA GLN A 243 17.66 0.69 -39.71
C GLN A 243 18.76 -0.38 -39.72
N GLN A 244 19.34 -0.66 -40.88
CA GLN A 244 20.45 -1.60 -41.01
C GLN A 244 21.77 -1.06 -40.47
N ALA A 245 22.01 0.26 -40.62
CA ALA A 245 23.21 0.90 -40.09
C ALA A 245 23.26 1.00 -38.55
N VAL A 246 22.09 1.06 -37.92
CA VAL A 246 21.91 1.21 -36.47
C VAL A 246 21.63 -0.14 -35.77
N ASP A 247 21.98 -1.25 -36.40
CA ASP A 247 21.74 -2.58 -35.79
C ASP A 247 22.34 -2.66 -34.34
N PRO A 248 21.48 -2.73 -33.30
CA PRO A 248 21.94 -2.74 -31.92
C PRO A 248 22.74 -3.99 -31.53
N GLY A 249 22.79 -4.99 -32.37
CA GLY A 249 23.58 -6.21 -32.21
C GLY A 249 25.04 -6.06 -32.68
N ARG A 250 25.38 -4.95 -33.38
CA ARG A 250 26.73 -4.69 -33.91
C ARG A 250 27.55 -3.65 -33.14
N THR A 251 26.93 -3.04 -32.11
CA THR A 251 27.60 -2.07 -31.22
C THR A 251 27.90 -2.73 -29.83
#